data_cbcd47e3399297bf4ca710eb9440f1c1
#
_entry.id   cbcd47e3399297bf4ca710eb9440f1c1
#
_cell.length_a   1.000
_cell.length_b   1.000
_cell.length_c   1.000
_cell.angle_alpha   90.00
_cell.angle_beta   90.00
_cell.angle_gamma   90.00
#
_symmetry.space_group_name_H-M   'P 1'
#
loop_
_entity.id
_entity.type
_entity.pdbx_description
1 polymer ?
#
loop_
_entity_poly.entity_id
_entity_poly.type
_entity_poly.pdbx_seq_one_letter_code
_entity_poly.pdbx_strand_id
1 'polypeptide(L)'
;MLEETMADCPYCELAEPALGGWVHADEHWLVNHGPADTTMPGALRITSRRHFIDFAEMTPAEAGTFGLLLVRLDSALRAVANAERVHLVSTRDRVPHFHAWLYPRPATHPLRGTEFLNAPQRSDPAEAEKTACAVRDHLASQPHAAV
;
A
#
# COMPACT_ATOMS: atom_id res chain seq x y z
N MET A 1 27.19 7.76 -13.02
CA MET A 1 25.82 7.43 -12.64
C MET A 1 25.73 5.94 -12.39
N LEU A 2 25.39 5.59 -11.20
CA LEU A 2 25.25 4.21 -10.83
C LEU A 2 23.91 3.71 -11.37
N GLU A 3 23.95 2.92 -12.40
CA GLU A 3 22.80 2.15 -12.77
C GLU A 3 22.58 1.13 -11.67
N GLU A 4 21.57 1.36 -10.81
CA GLU A 4 21.07 0.28 -10.00
C GLU A 4 20.56 -0.77 -10.94
N THR A 5 21.24 -1.90 -10.96
CA THR A 5 20.76 -3.04 -11.73
C THR A 5 19.47 -3.52 -11.09
N MET A 6 18.45 -3.84 -11.87
CA MET A 6 17.19 -4.39 -11.37
C MET A 6 17.41 -5.59 -10.43
N ALA A 7 18.54 -6.32 -10.63
CA ALA A 7 18.92 -7.46 -9.82
C ALA A 7 19.19 -7.10 -8.34
N ASP A 8 19.61 -5.85 -8.07
CA ASP A 8 19.91 -5.38 -6.71
C ASP A 8 18.73 -4.70 -6.06
N CYS A 9 17.63 -4.51 -6.77
CA CYS A 9 16.45 -3.84 -6.25
C CYS A 9 15.58 -4.81 -5.43
N PRO A 10 15.36 -4.56 -4.14
CA PRO A 10 14.55 -5.47 -3.31
C PRO A 10 13.08 -5.50 -3.70
N TYR A 11 12.59 -4.52 -4.48
CA TYR A 11 11.19 -4.45 -4.88
C TYR A 11 10.92 -4.93 -6.31
N CYS A 12 11.95 -5.29 -7.07
CA CYS A 12 11.76 -5.85 -8.40
C CYS A 12 11.25 -7.30 -8.37
N GLU A 13 11.63 -8.06 -7.34
CA GLU A 13 11.19 -9.44 -7.15
C GLU A 13 10.75 -9.62 -5.70
N LEU A 14 9.45 -9.47 -5.47
CA LEU A 14 8.87 -9.63 -4.14
C LEU A 14 8.27 -11.01 -4.00
N ALA A 15 8.62 -11.69 -2.91
CA ALA A 15 7.95 -12.92 -2.50
C ALA A 15 6.56 -12.61 -1.96
N GLU A 16 5.67 -13.61 -2.00
CA GLU A 16 4.34 -13.45 -1.40
C GLU A 16 4.46 -13.11 0.08
N PRO A 17 3.76 -12.06 0.54
CA PRO A 17 3.86 -11.60 1.93
C PRO A 17 3.35 -12.65 2.93
N ALA A 18 4.03 -12.73 4.08
CA ALA A 18 3.67 -13.67 5.14
C ALA A 18 2.33 -13.32 5.82
N LEU A 19 2.02 -12.01 5.92
CA LEU A 19 0.78 -11.56 6.54
C LEU A 19 -0.35 -11.48 5.50
N GLY A 20 -1.08 -12.57 5.35
CA GLY A 20 -2.28 -12.62 4.51
C GLY A 20 -2.02 -12.69 3.01
N GLY A 21 -0.77 -12.77 2.56
CA GLY A 21 -0.44 -12.79 1.14
C GLY A 21 -0.66 -11.45 0.45
N TRP A 22 -0.82 -11.47 -0.86
CA TRP A 22 -1.11 -10.25 -1.63
C TRP A 22 -2.53 -9.79 -1.37
N VAL A 23 -2.68 -8.53 -0.97
CA VAL A 23 -3.97 -7.87 -0.84
C VAL A 23 -4.58 -7.62 -2.22
N HIS A 24 -3.72 -7.24 -3.17
CA HIS A 24 -4.10 -7.01 -4.56
C HIS A 24 -2.88 -7.25 -5.45
N ALA A 25 -3.11 -7.84 -6.61
CA ALA A 25 -2.07 -8.01 -7.62
C ALA A 25 -2.72 -7.89 -9.00
N ASP A 26 -2.18 -7.01 -9.83
CA ASP A 26 -2.61 -6.86 -11.21
C ASP A 26 -1.42 -6.71 -12.14
N GLU A 27 -1.64 -6.30 -13.37
CA GLU A 27 -0.59 -6.16 -14.38
C GLU A 27 0.49 -5.14 -13.98
N HIS A 28 0.11 -4.10 -13.22
CA HIS A 28 1.00 -2.99 -12.91
C HIS A 28 1.39 -2.88 -11.43
N TRP A 29 0.56 -3.40 -10.53
CA TRP A 29 0.66 -3.11 -9.10
C TRP A 29 0.58 -4.36 -8.24
N LEU A 30 1.36 -4.33 -7.17
CA LEU A 30 1.27 -5.29 -6.06
C LEU A 30 0.93 -4.52 -4.80
N VAL A 31 0.03 -5.05 -3.99
CA VAL A 31 -0.34 -4.44 -2.70
C VAL A 31 -0.21 -5.48 -1.60
N ASN A 32 0.47 -5.12 -0.53
CA ASN A 32 0.60 -5.97 0.65
C ASN A 32 0.46 -5.17 1.93
N HIS A 33 0.10 -5.86 3.01
CA HIS A 33 0.13 -5.28 4.34
C HIS A 33 1.58 -5.15 4.82
N GLY A 34 1.87 -4.08 5.55
CA GLY A 34 3.20 -3.87 6.11
C GLY A 34 3.55 -4.83 7.24
N PRO A 35 4.83 -4.83 7.67
CA PRO A 35 5.26 -5.66 8.80
C PRO A 35 4.55 -5.28 10.10
N ALA A 36 4.09 -6.28 10.85
CA ALA A 36 3.32 -6.05 12.08
C ALA A 36 4.09 -5.28 13.15
N ASP A 37 5.41 -5.46 13.21
CA ASP A 37 6.24 -4.81 14.22
C ASP A 37 6.47 -3.31 13.97
N THR A 38 6.21 -2.82 12.76
CA THR A 38 6.48 -1.43 12.38
C THR A 38 5.29 -0.71 11.77
N THR A 39 4.17 -1.41 11.50
CA THR A 39 3.00 -0.80 10.88
C THR A 39 1.72 -1.12 11.63
N MET A 40 0.77 -0.19 11.57
CA MET A 40 -0.55 -0.34 12.16
C MET A 40 -1.43 -1.29 11.33
N PRO A 41 -2.51 -1.85 11.92
CA PRO A 41 -3.46 -2.64 11.13
C PRO A 41 -4.04 -1.82 9.99
N GLY A 42 -3.98 -2.37 8.79
CA GLY A 42 -4.46 -1.70 7.59
C GLY A 42 -3.42 -0.86 6.85
N ALA A 43 -2.19 -0.79 7.34
CA ALA A 43 -1.11 -0.12 6.60
C ALA A 43 -0.74 -0.96 5.37
N LEU A 44 -0.94 -0.38 4.19
CA LEU A 44 -0.73 -1.07 2.93
C LEU A 44 0.38 -0.44 2.12
N ARG A 45 1.19 -1.26 1.49
CA ARG A 45 2.20 -0.80 0.54
C ARG A 45 1.77 -1.16 -0.88
N ILE A 46 1.79 -0.17 -1.76
CA ILE A 46 1.59 -0.33 -3.20
C ILE A 46 2.96 -0.29 -3.84
N THR A 47 3.31 -1.30 -4.62
CA THR A 47 4.61 -1.37 -5.29
C THR A 47 4.38 -1.60 -6.78
N SER A 48 5.09 -0.85 -7.63
CA SER A 48 5.02 -1.07 -9.07
C SER A 48 5.71 -2.37 -9.47
N ARG A 49 5.16 -3.08 -10.45
CA ARG A 49 5.84 -4.25 -11.00
C ARG A 49 7.02 -3.85 -11.87
N ARG A 50 6.84 -2.81 -12.69
CA ARG A 50 7.91 -2.27 -13.51
C ARG A 50 8.86 -1.44 -12.63
N HIS A 51 10.16 -1.56 -12.86
CA HIS A 51 11.13 -0.76 -12.15
C HIS A 51 11.16 0.66 -12.73
N PHE A 52 10.71 1.60 -11.91
CA PHE A 52 10.87 3.04 -12.12
C PHE A 52 10.83 3.70 -10.74
N ILE A 53 11.22 4.96 -10.64
CA ILE A 53 11.35 5.65 -9.35
C ILE A 53 10.28 6.72 -9.20
N ASP A 54 10.19 7.63 -10.14
CA ASP A 54 9.42 8.86 -9.97
C ASP A 54 8.10 8.86 -10.74
N PHE A 55 7.15 9.64 -10.23
CA PHE A 55 5.84 9.80 -10.86
C PHE A 55 5.94 10.18 -12.35
N ALA A 56 6.93 11.01 -12.69
CA ALA A 56 7.13 11.46 -14.07
C ALA A 56 7.46 10.31 -15.03
N GLU A 57 7.93 9.18 -14.51
CA GLU A 57 8.31 8.01 -15.31
C GLU A 57 7.15 7.04 -15.54
N MET A 58 5.98 7.29 -14.93
CA MET A 58 4.81 6.44 -15.12
C MET A 58 4.35 6.44 -16.58
N THR A 59 3.98 5.27 -17.07
CA THR A 59 3.22 5.18 -18.33
C THR A 59 1.80 5.70 -18.10
N PRO A 60 1.07 6.07 -19.17
CA PRO A 60 -0.35 6.44 -19.02
C PRO A 60 -1.19 5.36 -18.34
N ALA A 61 -0.91 4.09 -18.62
CA ALA A 61 -1.62 2.98 -17.99
C ALA A 61 -1.32 2.90 -16.49
N GLU A 62 -0.07 3.10 -16.10
CA GLU A 62 0.31 3.14 -14.68
C GLU A 62 -0.35 4.32 -13.97
N ALA A 63 -0.30 5.49 -14.56
CA ALA A 63 -0.89 6.69 -13.96
C ALA A 63 -2.41 6.52 -13.75
N GLY A 64 -3.11 6.02 -14.76
CA GLY A 64 -4.56 5.81 -14.68
C GLY A 64 -4.94 4.72 -13.68
N THR A 65 -4.27 3.58 -13.71
CA THR A 65 -4.59 2.47 -12.81
C THR A 65 -4.19 2.75 -11.36
N PHE A 66 -3.14 3.54 -11.13
CA PHE A 66 -2.74 3.94 -9.78
C PHE A 66 -3.86 4.74 -9.09
N GLY A 67 -4.42 5.71 -9.77
CA GLY A 67 -5.52 6.51 -9.23
C GLY A 67 -6.76 5.67 -8.90
N LEU A 68 -7.15 4.78 -9.81
CA LEU A 68 -8.27 3.87 -9.59
C LEU A 68 -8.01 2.93 -8.41
N LEU A 69 -6.78 2.43 -8.29
CA LEU A 69 -6.40 1.57 -7.16
C LEU A 69 -6.49 2.33 -5.84
N LEU A 70 -6.03 3.59 -5.79
CA LEU A 70 -6.16 4.42 -4.60
C LEU A 70 -7.62 4.58 -4.17
N VAL A 71 -8.51 4.83 -5.10
CA VAL A 71 -9.95 4.96 -4.79
C VAL A 71 -10.49 3.68 -4.17
N ARG A 72 -10.15 2.53 -4.73
CA ARG A 72 -10.61 1.23 -4.25
C ARG A 72 -10.04 0.90 -2.86
N LEU A 73 -8.75 1.16 -2.65
CA LEU A 73 -8.09 0.88 -1.38
C LEU A 73 -8.56 1.83 -0.28
N ASP A 74 -8.76 3.11 -0.58
CA ASP A 74 -9.33 4.08 0.36
C ASP A 74 -10.72 3.61 0.83
N SER A 75 -11.58 3.23 -0.11
CA SER A 75 -12.91 2.71 0.19
C SER A 75 -12.86 1.45 1.07
N ALA A 76 -11.97 0.52 0.74
CA ALA A 76 -11.81 -0.71 1.52
C ALA A 76 -11.33 -0.44 2.94
N LEU A 77 -10.35 0.43 3.12
CA LEU A 77 -9.83 0.77 4.44
C LEU A 77 -10.87 1.50 5.30
N ARG A 78 -11.71 2.32 4.70
CA ARG A 78 -12.83 2.93 5.42
C ARG A 78 -13.82 1.88 5.91
N ALA A 79 -14.10 0.90 5.08
CA ALA A 79 -15.06 -0.16 5.40
C ALA A 79 -14.54 -1.16 6.44
N VAL A 80 -13.28 -1.61 6.31
CA VAL A 80 -12.77 -2.71 7.13
C VAL A 80 -11.83 -2.29 8.25
N ALA A 81 -11.18 -1.13 8.16
CA ALA A 81 -10.27 -0.60 9.17
C ALA A 81 -10.80 0.66 9.86
N ASN A 82 -12.05 1.02 9.60
CA ASN A 82 -12.73 2.16 10.22
C ASN A 82 -11.95 3.48 10.05
N ALA A 83 -11.31 3.66 8.92
CA ALA A 83 -10.51 4.86 8.66
C ALA A 83 -11.39 6.08 8.44
N GLU A 84 -11.07 7.18 9.12
CA GLU A 84 -11.62 8.50 8.82
C GLU A 84 -10.85 9.17 7.70
N ARG A 85 -9.53 8.98 7.70
CA ARG A 85 -8.62 9.44 6.65
C ARG A 85 -7.66 8.31 6.29
N VAL A 86 -7.31 8.25 5.02
CA VAL A 86 -6.25 7.36 4.54
C VAL A 86 -5.14 8.25 4.01
N HIS A 87 -4.01 8.23 4.69
CA HIS A 87 -2.87 9.05 4.30
C HIS A 87 -2.00 8.32 3.29
N LEU A 88 -1.59 9.02 2.24
CA LEU A 88 -0.67 8.51 1.24
C LEU A 88 0.72 9.08 1.50
N VAL A 89 1.72 8.21 1.62
CA VAL A 89 3.12 8.61 1.79
C VAL A 89 3.97 7.85 0.77
N SER A 90 4.74 8.58 -0.02
CA SER A 90 5.65 7.97 -0.98
C SER A 90 7.00 8.67 -0.93
N THR A 91 7.95 8.07 -0.25
CA THR A 91 9.35 8.43 -0.31
C THR A 91 10.08 7.34 -1.08
N ARG A 92 11.01 7.71 -1.93
CA ARG A 92 11.73 6.74 -2.76
C ARG A 92 13.24 6.91 -2.60
N ASP A 93 13.62 7.38 -1.41
CA ASP A 93 15.02 7.68 -1.12
C ASP A 93 15.82 6.47 -0.69
N ARG A 94 15.21 5.58 0.10
CA ARG A 94 15.90 4.36 0.58
C ARG A 94 15.84 3.23 -0.43
N VAL A 95 14.68 3.03 -1.03
CA VAL A 95 14.50 2.04 -2.10
C VAL A 95 14.06 2.79 -3.34
N PRO A 96 14.97 2.97 -4.32
CA PRO A 96 14.66 3.70 -5.55
C PRO A 96 13.89 2.81 -6.52
N HIS A 97 12.67 2.50 -6.16
CA HIS A 97 11.68 1.75 -6.91
C HIS A 97 10.32 2.27 -6.47
N PHE A 98 9.45 2.62 -7.40
CA PHE A 98 8.20 3.26 -7.05
C PHE A 98 7.39 2.41 -6.06
N HIS A 99 7.08 3.02 -4.93
CA HIS A 99 6.17 2.45 -3.95
C HIS A 99 5.51 3.57 -3.16
N ALA A 100 4.36 3.26 -2.58
CA ALA A 100 3.59 4.20 -1.79
C ALA A 100 2.94 3.46 -0.63
N TRP A 101 2.86 4.13 0.52
CA TRP A 101 2.20 3.60 1.70
C TRP A 101 0.85 4.27 1.89
N LEU A 102 -0.13 3.50 2.31
CA LEU A 102 -1.42 3.99 2.77
C LEU A 102 -1.54 3.68 4.27
N TYR A 103 -1.83 4.72 5.05
CA TYR A 103 -2.00 4.62 6.50
C TYR A 103 -3.40 5.05 6.89
N PRO A 104 -4.27 4.11 7.32
CA PRO A 104 -5.63 4.43 7.75
C PRO A 104 -5.60 5.03 9.15
N ARG A 105 -6.19 6.22 9.32
CA ARG A 105 -6.34 6.84 10.61
C ARG A 105 -7.80 6.76 11.07
N PRO A 106 -8.09 6.02 12.14
CA PRO A 106 -9.43 6.01 12.72
C PRO A 106 -9.78 7.38 13.32
N ALA A 107 -11.08 7.71 13.37
CA ALA A 107 -11.55 8.95 13.97
C ALA A 107 -11.16 9.06 15.46
N THR A 108 -11.04 7.92 16.13
CA THR A 108 -10.70 7.83 17.55
C THR A 108 -9.23 8.00 17.86
N HIS A 109 -8.35 8.00 16.84
CA HIS A 109 -6.91 8.16 17.06
C HIS A 109 -6.62 9.57 17.59
N PRO A 110 -5.79 9.70 18.65
CA PRO A 110 -5.55 11.02 19.26
C PRO A 110 -4.73 11.97 18.40
N LEU A 111 -3.93 11.45 17.46
CA LEU A 111 -3.05 12.25 16.61
C LEU A 111 -3.61 12.41 15.21
N ARG A 112 -3.22 13.49 14.54
CA ARG A 112 -3.66 13.86 13.20
C ARG A 112 -2.47 14.27 12.33
N GLY A 113 -2.63 14.15 11.02
CA GLY A 113 -1.64 14.65 10.05
C GLY A 113 -0.25 14.10 10.26
N THR A 114 0.74 14.97 10.24
CA THR A 114 2.15 14.56 10.36
C THR A 114 2.49 13.98 11.72
N GLU A 115 1.82 14.41 12.78
CA GLU A 115 2.01 13.82 14.10
C GLU A 115 1.57 12.34 14.11
N PHE A 116 0.44 12.05 13.49
CA PHE A 116 -0.02 10.67 13.33
C PHE A 116 0.99 9.86 12.51
N LEU A 117 1.46 10.40 11.39
CA LEU A 117 2.38 9.69 10.50
C LEU A 117 3.75 9.42 11.16
N ASN A 118 4.20 10.31 12.03
CA ASN A 118 5.49 10.18 12.71
C ASN A 118 5.42 9.37 14.00
N ALA A 119 4.23 9.05 14.49
CA ALA A 119 4.08 8.25 15.69
C ALA A 119 4.50 6.79 15.43
N PRO A 120 5.10 6.12 16.41
CA PRO A 120 5.41 4.70 16.28
C PRO A 120 4.16 3.88 16.01
N GLN A 121 4.27 2.92 15.10
CA GLN A 121 3.17 2.05 14.72
C GLN A 121 3.52 0.60 15.02
N ARG A 122 2.49 -0.18 15.31
CA ARG A 122 2.62 -1.60 15.60
C ARG A 122 1.26 -2.26 15.45
N SER A 123 1.28 -3.54 15.08
CA SER A 123 0.09 -4.40 15.01
C SER A 123 0.35 -5.69 15.77
N ASP A 124 -0.71 -6.29 16.27
CA ASP A 124 -0.69 -7.72 16.55
C ASP A 124 -0.70 -8.47 15.20
N PRO A 125 0.21 -9.44 14.98
CA PRO A 125 0.28 -10.14 13.69
C PRO A 125 -1.03 -10.77 13.23
N ALA A 126 -1.80 -11.35 14.15
CA ALA A 126 -3.09 -11.96 13.82
C ALA A 126 -4.11 -10.91 13.39
N GLU A 127 -4.11 -9.75 14.01
CA GLU A 127 -4.99 -8.64 13.66
C GLU A 127 -4.59 -8.03 12.31
N ALA A 128 -3.30 -7.87 12.07
CA ALA A 128 -2.79 -7.38 10.78
C ALA A 128 -3.19 -8.31 9.63
N GLU A 129 -3.04 -9.61 9.83
CA GLU A 129 -3.43 -10.61 8.84
C GLU A 129 -4.93 -10.59 8.59
N LYS A 130 -5.73 -10.51 9.64
CA LYS A 130 -7.19 -10.40 9.53
C LYS A 130 -7.59 -9.17 8.71
N THR A 131 -6.97 -8.03 8.98
CA THR A 131 -7.24 -6.79 8.26
C THR A 131 -6.82 -6.91 6.79
N ALA A 132 -5.66 -7.48 6.52
CA ALA A 132 -5.19 -7.71 5.14
C ALA A 132 -6.19 -8.57 4.36
N CYS A 133 -6.65 -9.66 4.95
CA CYS A 133 -7.63 -10.54 4.33
C CYS A 133 -8.98 -9.83 4.11
N ALA A 134 -9.41 -9.02 5.07
CA ALA A 134 -10.66 -8.26 4.96
C ALA A 134 -10.59 -7.23 3.83
N VAL A 135 -9.46 -6.56 3.65
CA VAL A 135 -9.27 -5.62 2.53
C VAL A 135 -9.35 -6.38 1.21
N ARG A 136 -8.64 -7.50 1.10
CA ARG A 136 -8.67 -8.33 -0.12
C ARG A 136 -10.07 -8.77 -0.46
N ASP A 137 -10.82 -9.26 0.52
CA ASP A 137 -12.19 -9.72 0.32
C ASP A 137 -13.12 -8.57 -0.10
N HIS A 138 -12.93 -7.40 0.50
CA HIS A 138 -13.69 -6.21 0.14
C HIS A 138 -13.44 -5.81 -1.32
N LEU A 139 -12.18 -5.81 -1.74
CA LEU A 139 -11.82 -5.50 -3.12
C LEU A 139 -12.45 -6.50 -4.10
N ALA A 140 -12.45 -7.78 -3.76
CA ALA A 140 -13.03 -8.83 -4.59
C ALA A 140 -14.55 -8.72 -4.71
N SER A 141 -15.22 -8.18 -3.69
CA SER A 141 -16.68 -8.00 -3.66
C SER A 141 -17.14 -6.73 -4.37
N GLN A 142 -16.24 -5.79 -4.64
CA GLN A 142 -16.58 -4.55 -5.32
C GLN A 142 -16.57 -4.75 -6.84
N PRO A 143 -17.62 -4.34 -7.54
CA PRO A 143 -17.54 -4.34 -9.00
C PRO A 143 -16.44 -3.40 -9.44
N HIS A 144 -15.68 -3.81 -10.45
CA HIS A 144 -14.70 -2.92 -11.05
C HIS A 144 -15.45 -1.68 -11.52
N ALA A 145 -15.04 -0.50 -11.02
CA ALA A 145 -15.57 0.73 -11.51
C ALA A 145 -15.30 0.76 -13.02
N ALA A 146 -16.36 0.70 -13.80
CA ALA A 146 -16.25 0.91 -15.22
C ALA A 146 -15.75 2.33 -15.43
N VAL A 147 -14.62 2.45 -16.08
CA VAL A 147 -14.06 3.74 -16.46
C VAL A 147 -14.73 4.17 -17.75
#